data_15efaf6aed4422b81c94a9ec12587eb6
#
_entry.id   15efaf6aed4422b81c94a9ec12587eb6
#
_cell.length_a   1.000
_cell.length_b   1.000
_cell.length_c   1.000
_cell.angle_alpha   90.00
_cell.angle_beta   90.00
_cell.angle_gamma   90.00
#
_symmetry.space_group_name_H-M   'P 1'
#
loop_
_entity.id
_entity.type
_entity.pdbx_description
1 polymer ?
#
loop_
_entity_poly.entity_id
_entity_poly.type
_entity_poly.pdbx_seq_one_letter_code
_entity_poly.pdbx_strand_id
1 'polypeptide(L)'
;MGVQNMARDLRGQRLFLDYYDPDSPAAHLLDVACQTMLEAGRRLKKHSKQLSAGVTNIVRHVCPDVFLTSNCSVEMVSQATYEEHLLAYDAHLAQEFVPFGIHHCGKTMEHVIGGYAKVLNLAFVEVGAFSDLAAVASALPEHILINARYSPVRLMHVGEAELRQELEEMIRIVPGKRLSVSCVGIDSKIEFSQILLFLETCQTLFPD
;
A
#
# COMPACT_ATOMS: atom_id res chain seq x y z
N MET A 1 1.95 -7.15 7.98
CA MET A 1 0.61 -7.71 7.69
C MET A 1 -0.44 -6.69 8.08
N GLY A 2 -1.65 -6.69 7.48
CA GLY A 2 -2.78 -5.86 7.92
C GLY A 2 -3.76 -6.66 8.78
N VAL A 3 -4.62 -5.96 9.52
CA VAL A 3 -5.58 -6.59 10.44
C VAL A 3 -6.50 -7.58 9.72
N GLN A 4 -7.11 -7.16 8.60
CA GLN A 4 -7.95 -8.07 7.80
C GLN A 4 -7.14 -9.24 7.21
N ASN A 5 -5.91 -9.02 6.77
CA ASN A 5 -5.08 -10.11 6.23
C ASN A 5 -4.85 -11.19 7.29
N MET A 6 -4.54 -10.80 8.54
CA MET A 6 -4.36 -11.76 9.64
C MET A 6 -5.66 -12.49 9.96
N ALA A 7 -6.77 -11.78 10.08
CA ALA A 7 -8.07 -12.40 10.34
C ALA A 7 -8.46 -13.37 9.21
N ARG A 8 -8.21 -13.00 7.95
CA ARG A 8 -8.45 -13.86 6.79
C ARG A 8 -7.57 -15.11 6.78
N ASP A 9 -6.31 -14.99 7.17
CA ASP A 9 -5.40 -16.14 7.23
C ASP A 9 -5.85 -17.16 8.28
N LEU A 10 -6.52 -16.72 9.35
CA LEU A 10 -7.11 -17.59 10.38
C LEU A 10 -8.48 -18.13 9.99
N ARG A 11 -9.33 -17.34 9.35
CA ARG A 11 -10.74 -17.65 9.07
C ARG A 11 -11.01 -18.15 7.65
N GLY A 12 -10.05 -17.92 6.76
CA GLY A 12 -10.22 -18.15 5.33
C GLY A 12 -11.15 -17.13 4.70
N GLN A 13 -11.68 -17.44 3.52
CA GLN A 13 -12.59 -16.55 2.78
C GLN A 13 -13.94 -16.36 3.47
N ARG A 14 -14.28 -17.20 4.44
CA ARG A 14 -15.52 -17.05 5.21
C ARG A 14 -15.58 -15.73 5.97
N LEU A 15 -14.42 -15.12 6.30
CA LEU A 15 -14.36 -13.80 6.92
C LEU A 15 -15.21 -12.76 6.17
N PHE A 16 -15.23 -12.80 4.83
CA PHE A 16 -16.00 -11.83 4.03
C PHE A 16 -17.50 -11.99 4.15
N LEU A 17 -17.99 -13.21 4.46
CA LEU A 17 -19.40 -13.45 4.77
C LEU A 17 -19.71 -13.08 6.22
N ASP A 18 -18.75 -13.29 7.11
CA ASP A 18 -18.88 -13.00 8.53
C ASP A 18 -19.12 -11.49 8.80
N TYR A 19 -18.72 -10.59 7.92
CA TYR A 19 -19.03 -9.14 8.03
C TYR A 19 -20.54 -8.84 7.96
N TYR A 20 -21.34 -9.73 7.39
CA TYR A 20 -22.80 -9.57 7.26
C TYR A 20 -23.58 -10.43 8.26
N ASP A 21 -22.90 -11.10 9.17
CA ASP A 21 -23.48 -11.94 10.21
C ASP A 21 -23.10 -11.36 11.60
N PRO A 22 -24.06 -10.76 12.33
CA PRO A 22 -23.78 -10.10 13.61
C PRO A 22 -23.35 -11.10 14.70
N ASP A 23 -23.66 -12.38 14.53
CA ASP A 23 -23.28 -13.45 15.47
C ASP A 23 -21.93 -14.09 15.11
N SER A 24 -21.27 -13.60 14.07
CA SER A 24 -19.99 -14.14 13.60
C SER A 24 -18.82 -13.76 14.52
N PRO A 25 -17.70 -14.49 14.46
CA PRO A 25 -16.50 -14.14 15.21
C PRO A 25 -15.66 -13.04 14.54
N ALA A 26 -16.12 -12.36 13.47
CA ALA A 26 -15.32 -11.43 12.71
C ALA A 26 -14.74 -10.29 13.58
N ALA A 27 -15.57 -9.62 14.36
CA ALA A 27 -15.13 -8.53 15.24
C ALA A 27 -14.07 -9.00 16.23
N HIS A 28 -14.27 -10.15 16.88
CA HIS A 28 -13.29 -10.72 17.80
C HIS A 28 -11.96 -11.05 17.12
N LEU A 29 -11.99 -11.63 15.91
CA LEU A 29 -10.79 -11.95 15.16
C LEU A 29 -10.00 -10.68 14.75
N LEU A 30 -10.71 -9.62 14.34
CA LEU A 30 -10.11 -8.34 14.00
C LEU A 30 -9.50 -7.67 15.23
N ASP A 31 -10.17 -7.72 16.39
CA ASP A 31 -9.65 -7.22 17.67
C ASP A 31 -8.36 -7.94 18.05
N VAL A 32 -8.34 -9.27 18.02
CA VAL A 32 -7.14 -10.06 18.33
C VAL A 32 -6.01 -9.76 17.35
N ALA A 33 -6.30 -9.65 16.05
CA ALA A 33 -5.31 -9.32 15.05
C ALA A 33 -4.72 -7.92 15.29
N CYS A 34 -5.55 -6.92 15.58
CA CYS A 34 -5.11 -5.56 15.88
C CYS A 34 -4.23 -5.51 17.14
N GLN A 35 -4.67 -6.12 18.24
CA GLN A 35 -3.88 -6.18 19.48
C GLN A 35 -2.55 -6.89 19.29
N THR A 36 -2.52 -7.96 18.50
CA THR A 36 -1.29 -8.67 18.14
C THR A 36 -0.34 -7.75 17.38
N MET A 37 -0.84 -6.99 16.41
CA MET A 37 -0.01 -6.04 15.64
C MET A 37 0.52 -4.91 16.52
N LEU A 38 -0.31 -4.35 17.40
CA LEU A 38 0.09 -3.31 18.35
C LEU A 38 1.22 -3.79 19.25
N GLU A 39 1.05 -4.96 19.88
CA GLU A 39 2.06 -5.50 20.78
C GLU A 39 3.36 -5.87 20.06
N ALA A 40 3.27 -6.53 18.89
CA ALA A 40 4.43 -6.84 18.08
C ALA A 40 5.13 -5.56 17.60
N GLY A 41 4.40 -4.57 17.13
CA GLY A 41 4.94 -3.28 16.71
C GLY A 41 5.66 -2.55 17.86
N ARG A 42 5.05 -2.49 19.04
CA ARG A 42 5.68 -1.90 20.25
C ARG A 42 6.99 -2.59 20.62
N ARG A 43 7.02 -3.90 20.58
CA ARG A 43 8.25 -4.69 20.87
C ARG A 43 9.32 -4.43 19.81
N LEU A 44 8.96 -4.47 18.54
CA LEU A 44 9.91 -4.25 17.44
C LEU A 44 10.46 -2.83 17.43
N LYS A 45 9.63 -1.82 17.72
CA LYS A 45 10.03 -0.40 17.78
C LYS A 45 11.14 -0.13 18.79
N LYS A 46 11.26 -0.96 19.84
CA LYS A 46 12.38 -0.88 20.81
C LYS A 46 13.73 -1.26 20.17
N HIS A 47 13.73 -2.02 19.09
CA HIS A 47 14.92 -2.58 18.46
C HIS A 47 15.14 -2.12 17.02
N SER A 48 14.16 -1.44 16.42
CA SER A 48 14.20 -0.94 15.05
C SER A 48 13.52 0.42 14.93
N LYS A 49 14.10 1.27 14.10
CA LYS A 49 13.47 2.56 13.75
C LYS A 49 12.37 2.40 12.70
N GLN A 50 12.45 1.37 11.87
CA GLN A 50 11.54 1.12 10.78
C GLN A 50 10.72 -0.13 11.02
N LEU A 51 9.41 -0.02 10.86
CA LEU A 51 8.45 -1.11 11.03
C LEU A 51 7.63 -1.33 9.76
N SER A 52 8.31 -1.37 8.62
CA SER A 52 7.63 -1.65 7.36
C SER A 52 7.23 -3.12 7.28
N ALA A 53 6.14 -3.42 6.60
CA ALA A 53 5.67 -4.80 6.38
C ALA A 53 6.62 -5.63 5.48
N GLY A 54 7.71 -5.06 5.04
CA GLY A 54 8.81 -5.76 4.38
C GLY A 54 8.55 -6.19 2.94
N VAL A 55 7.42 -5.82 2.34
CA VAL A 55 7.13 -6.18 0.95
C VAL A 55 7.98 -5.38 -0.03
N THR A 56 8.28 -4.13 0.30
CA THR A 56 9.12 -3.27 -0.53
C THR A 56 10.15 -2.53 0.31
N ASN A 57 11.40 -2.69 -0.05
CA ASN A 57 12.49 -1.96 0.59
C ASN A 57 12.48 -0.46 0.29
N ILE A 58 11.73 -0.04 -0.74
CA ILE A 58 11.69 1.35 -1.17
C ILE A 58 11.14 2.27 -0.08
N VAL A 59 10.24 1.78 0.74
CA VAL A 59 9.60 2.56 1.82
C VAL A 59 10.64 3.22 2.72
N ARG A 60 11.73 2.53 3.06
CA ARG A 60 12.79 3.09 3.90
C ARG A 60 13.57 4.24 3.26
N HIS A 61 13.52 4.37 1.94
CA HIS A 61 14.17 5.46 1.22
C HIS A 61 13.24 6.65 1.02
N VAL A 62 11.92 6.40 0.91
CA VAL A 62 10.91 7.41 0.62
C VAL A 62 10.25 7.93 1.88
N CYS A 63 9.93 7.05 2.81
CA CYS A 63 9.31 7.37 4.09
C CYS A 63 9.99 6.55 5.20
N PRO A 64 11.22 6.93 5.59
CA PRO A 64 11.91 6.27 6.69
C PRO A 64 11.06 6.35 7.96
N ASP A 65 11.15 5.49 8.88
CA ASP A 65 10.39 5.44 10.12
C ASP A 65 8.88 5.09 9.98
N VAL A 66 8.35 4.91 8.76
CA VAL A 66 6.95 4.54 8.58
C VAL A 66 6.65 3.16 9.18
N PHE A 67 5.53 3.09 9.88
CA PHE A 67 4.88 1.80 10.16
C PHE A 67 3.98 1.47 8.97
N LEU A 68 4.33 0.45 8.20
CA LEU A 68 3.60 0.06 7.00
C LEU A 68 2.73 -1.17 7.26
N THR A 69 1.42 -1.01 7.23
CA THR A 69 0.46 -2.14 7.24
C THR A 69 0.19 -2.64 5.83
N SER A 70 -0.13 -3.92 5.70
CA SER A 70 -0.50 -4.53 4.40
C SER A 70 -1.99 -4.80 4.33
N ASN A 71 -2.70 -3.99 3.55
CA ASN A 71 -4.15 -4.11 3.35
C ASN A 71 -4.52 -4.76 2.01
N CYS A 72 -3.73 -5.75 1.55
CA CYS A 72 -3.93 -6.37 0.23
C CYS A 72 -5.32 -7.02 0.08
N SER A 73 -5.85 -7.66 1.13
CA SER A 73 -7.17 -8.30 1.05
C SER A 73 -8.33 -7.30 1.11
N VAL A 74 -8.07 -6.03 1.42
CA VAL A 74 -9.11 -4.97 1.44
C VAL A 74 -9.67 -4.72 0.03
N GLU A 75 -8.96 -5.09 -1.02
CA GLU A 75 -9.53 -5.06 -2.38
C GLU A 75 -10.81 -5.92 -2.52
N MET A 76 -11.03 -6.88 -1.62
CA MET A 76 -12.17 -7.79 -1.64
C MET A 76 -13.42 -7.25 -0.96
N VAL A 77 -13.37 -6.05 -0.40
CA VAL A 77 -14.49 -5.44 0.32
C VAL A 77 -14.83 -4.07 -0.27
N SER A 78 -16.07 -3.63 -0.07
CA SER A 78 -16.49 -2.28 -0.45
C SER A 78 -15.92 -1.22 0.49
N GLN A 79 -15.93 0.05 0.07
CA GLN A 79 -15.59 1.16 0.96
C GLN A 79 -16.47 1.17 2.22
N ALA A 80 -17.77 0.92 2.07
CA ALA A 80 -18.69 0.87 3.21
C ALA A 80 -18.29 -0.21 4.21
N THR A 81 -17.97 -1.42 3.73
CA THR A 81 -17.51 -2.52 4.58
C THR A 81 -16.16 -2.20 5.25
N TYR A 82 -15.25 -1.54 4.52
CA TYR A 82 -13.99 -1.08 5.12
C TYR A 82 -14.24 -0.05 6.22
N GLU A 83 -15.07 0.94 5.98
CA GLU A 83 -15.37 2.00 6.94
C GLU A 83 -16.09 1.47 8.19
N GLU A 84 -16.98 0.50 8.02
CA GLU A 84 -17.74 -0.09 9.12
C GLU A 84 -16.89 -1.03 9.98
N HIS A 85 -16.06 -1.88 9.36
CA HIS A 85 -15.41 -2.98 10.05
C HIS A 85 -13.89 -2.83 10.23
N LEU A 86 -13.20 -2.01 9.43
CA LEU A 86 -11.74 -2.01 9.36
C LEU A 86 -11.09 -0.65 9.67
N LEU A 87 -11.75 0.45 9.31
CA LEU A 87 -11.19 1.81 9.47
C LEU A 87 -10.75 2.09 10.91
N ALA A 88 -11.53 1.65 11.90
CA ALA A 88 -11.21 1.87 13.31
C ALA A 88 -9.88 1.20 13.72
N TYR A 89 -9.57 0.05 13.15
CA TYR A 89 -8.32 -0.66 13.42
C TYR A 89 -7.12 0.00 12.77
N ASP A 90 -7.23 0.42 11.50
CA ASP A 90 -6.17 1.18 10.85
C ASP A 90 -5.94 2.53 11.54
N ALA A 91 -7.00 3.21 11.97
CA ALA A 91 -6.90 4.44 12.76
C ALA A 91 -6.21 4.22 14.11
N HIS A 92 -6.49 3.11 14.79
CA HIS A 92 -5.83 2.75 16.06
C HIS A 92 -4.34 2.49 15.86
N LEU A 93 -3.96 1.74 14.81
CA LEU A 93 -2.55 1.54 14.45
C LEU A 93 -1.85 2.86 14.10
N ALA A 94 -2.54 3.73 13.36
CA ALA A 94 -2.02 5.04 12.95
C ALA A 94 -1.87 6.03 14.11
N GLN A 95 -2.63 5.87 15.18
CA GLN A 95 -2.44 6.66 16.42
C GLN A 95 -1.21 6.21 17.20
N GLU A 96 -0.94 4.91 17.24
CA GLU A 96 0.20 4.34 17.96
C GLU A 96 1.53 4.51 17.20
N PHE A 97 1.48 4.36 15.87
CA PHE A 97 2.67 4.33 15.02
C PHE A 97 2.64 5.47 14.01
N VAL A 98 3.38 6.53 14.28
CA VAL A 98 3.49 7.71 13.41
C VAL A 98 4.93 7.81 12.91
N PRO A 99 5.16 8.01 11.59
CA PRO A 99 4.18 8.06 10.50
C PRO A 99 3.59 6.67 10.16
N PHE A 100 2.35 6.66 9.71
CA PHE A 100 1.64 5.44 9.32
C PHE A 100 1.51 5.33 7.80
N GLY A 101 1.59 4.12 7.27
CA GLY A 101 1.44 3.85 5.84
C GLY A 101 0.60 2.62 5.54
N ILE A 102 -0.01 2.60 4.37
CA ILE A 102 -0.80 1.50 3.86
C ILE A 102 -0.17 0.95 2.58
N HIS A 103 0.18 -0.32 2.61
CA HIS A 103 0.53 -1.09 1.44
C HIS A 103 -0.73 -1.78 0.89
N HIS A 104 -1.11 -1.45 -0.34
CA HIS A 104 -2.23 -2.07 -1.02
C HIS A 104 -1.77 -2.57 -2.39
N CYS A 105 -1.32 -3.83 -2.43
CA CYS A 105 -0.86 -4.48 -3.67
C CYS A 105 -2.00 -5.19 -4.42
N GLY A 106 -3.23 -4.99 -4.01
CA GLY A 106 -4.41 -5.49 -4.69
C GLY A 106 -4.50 -4.99 -6.13
N LYS A 107 -5.40 -5.58 -6.89
CA LYS A 107 -5.58 -5.24 -8.31
C LYS A 107 -6.05 -3.79 -8.48
N THR A 108 -6.95 -3.33 -7.61
CA THR A 108 -7.50 -1.97 -7.61
C THR A 108 -7.68 -1.47 -6.17
N MET A 109 -7.46 -0.18 -5.92
CA MET A 109 -7.67 0.42 -4.61
C MET A 109 -8.59 1.67 -4.64
N GLU A 110 -8.88 2.22 -5.80
CA GLU A 110 -9.71 3.41 -5.96
C GLU A 110 -11.08 3.29 -5.32
N HIS A 111 -11.63 2.06 -5.26
CA HIS A 111 -12.94 1.81 -4.65
C HIS A 111 -12.96 1.91 -3.12
N VAL A 112 -11.79 1.91 -2.44
CA VAL A 112 -11.66 2.04 -0.98
C VAL A 112 -10.86 3.26 -0.55
N ILE A 113 -10.33 4.03 -1.50
CA ILE A 113 -9.40 5.11 -1.22
C ILE A 113 -10.03 6.21 -0.35
N GLY A 114 -11.33 6.48 -0.51
CA GLY A 114 -12.06 7.42 0.34
C GLY A 114 -12.08 6.99 1.82
N GLY A 115 -12.06 5.69 2.08
CA GLY A 115 -11.89 5.16 3.43
C GLY A 115 -10.48 5.37 3.97
N TYR A 116 -9.45 5.10 3.17
CA TYR A 116 -8.05 5.32 3.56
C TYR A 116 -7.77 6.81 3.85
N ALA A 117 -8.36 7.71 3.07
CA ALA A 117 -8.21 9.15 3.29
C ALA A 117 -8.73 9.64 4.66
N LYS A 118 -9.56 8.84 5.35
CA LYS A 118 -10.06 9.11 6.70
C LYS A 118 -9.12 8.67 7.82
N VAL A 119 -8.06 7.90 7.50
CA VAL A 119 -7.08 7.44 8.49
C VAL A 119 -6.20 8.61 8.89
N LEU A 120 -6.33 9.07 10.13
CA LEU A 120 -5.47 10.12 10.68
C LEU A 120 -4.01 9.65 10.73
N ASN A 121 -3.07 10.59 10.51
CA ASN A 121 -1.63 10.30 10.47
C ASN A 121 -1.18 9.40 9.30
N LEU A 122 -2.06 9.16 8.31
CA LEU A 122 -1.64 8.51 7.07
C LEU A 122 -0.62 9.41 6.37
N ALA A 123 0.57 8.87 6.16
CA ALA A 123 1.68 9.59 5.53
C ALA A 123 2.15 8.96 4.22
N PHE A 124 1.82 7.70 4.01
CA PHE A 124 2.31 6.93 2.88
C PHE A 124 1.28 5.91 2.40
N VAL A 125 1.11 5.83 1.08
CA VAL A 125 0.27 4.79 0.43
C VAL A 125 1.07 4.16 -0.72
N GLU A 126 1.13 2.84 -0.73
CA GLU A 126 1.65 2.08 -1.85
C GLU A 126 0.50 1.56 -2.71
N VAL A 127 0.50 1.94 -3.99
CA VAL A 127 -0.60 1.75 -4.94
C VAL A 127 -0.26 0.65 -5.93
N GLY A 128 -1.13 -0.35 -6.06
CA GLY A 128 -0.98 -1.44 -7.02
C GLY A 128 -0.95 -0.96 -8.48
N ALA A 129 -0.23 -1.68 -9.33
CA ALA A 129 0.06 -1.27 -10.72
C ALA A 129 -1.17 -1.16 -11.65
N PHE A 130 -2.31 -1.67 -11.24
CA PHE A 130 -3.56 -1.64 -12.03
C PHE A 130 -4.61 -0.69 -11.44
N SER A 131 -4.28 0.02 -10.36
CA SER A 131 -5.17 1.03 -9.78
C SER A 131 -5.20 2.29 -10.64
N ASP A 132 -6.35 2.98 -10.63
CA ASP A 132 -6.46 4.32 -11.21
C ASP A 132 -5.69 5.32 -10.35
N LEU A 133 -4.46 5.65 -10.76
CA LEU A 133 -3.57 6.54 -10.04
C LEU A 133 -4.16 7.96 -9.92
N ALA A 134 -4.92 8.42 -10.93
CA ALA A 134 -5.54 9.74 -10.91
C ALA A 134 -6.66 9.81 -9.85
N ALA A 135 -7.50 8.79 -9.79
CA ALA A 135 -8.52 8.68 -8.76
C ALA A 135 -7.90 8.63 -7.36
N VAL A 136 -6.83 7.83 -7.18
CA VAL A 136 -6.11 7.74 -5.91
C VAL A 136 -5.49 9.08 -5.52
N ALA A 137 -4.78 9.74 -6.44
CA ALA A 137 -4.11 11.01 -6.16
C ALA A 137 -5.09 12.14 -5.82
N SER A 138 -6.27 12.16 -6.47
CA SER A 138 -7.29 13.17 -6.21
C SER A 138 -8.02 12.97 -4.88
N ALA A 139 -8.14 11.74 -4.41
CA ALA A 139 -8.82 11.42 -3.16
C ALA A 139 -7.94 11.60 -1.91
N LEU A 140 -6.62 11.56 -2.07
CA LEU A 140 -5.68 11.66 -0.95
C LEU A 140 -5.21 13.10 -0.74
N PRO A 141 -5.12 13.56 0.54
CA PRO A 141 -4.49 14.83 0.89
C PRO A 141 -3.07 14.96 0.31
N GLU A 142 -2.68 16.19 -0.06
CA GLU A 142 -1.42 16.47 -0.77
C GLU A 142 -0.15 16.10 0.02
N HIS A 143 -0.23 16.03 1.34
CA HIS A 143 0.92 15.66 2.18
C HIS A 143 1.22 14.16 2.18
N ILE A 144 0.32 13.32 1.66
CA ILE A 144 0.50 11.86 1.64
C ILE A 144 1.42 11.49 0.47
N LEU A 145 2.50 10.78 0.79
CA LEU A 145 3.40 10.21 -0.19
C LEU A 145 2.76 9.01 -0.90
N ILE A 146 2.83 8.99 -2.21
CA ILE A 146 2.30 7.92 -3.05
C ILE A 146 3.46 7.16 -3.67
N ASN A 147 3.55 5.86 -3.41
CA ASN A 147 4.40 4.96 -4.16
C ASN A 147 3.57 4.22 -5.20
N ALA A 148 3.69 4.61 -6.46
CA ALA A 148 3.01 3.95 -7.56
C ALA A 148 3.83 2.77 -8.05
N ARG A 149 3.22 1.60 -8.16
CA ARG A 149 3.87 0.42 -8.72
C ARG A 149 3.79 0.45 -10.23
N TYR A 150 4.94 0.28 -10.88
CA TYR A 150 5.00 -0.04 -12.30
C TYR A 150 4.84 -1.55 -12.49
N SER A 151 4.08 -1.98 -13.51
CA SER A 151 3.83 -3.39 -13.75
C SER A 151 5.08 -4.12 -14.24
N PRO A 152 5.54 -5.20 -13.58
CA PRO A 152 6.66 -5.99 -14.08
C PRO A 152 6.34 -6.69 -15.40
N VAL A 153 5.07 -7.04 -15.63
CA VAL A 153 4.64 -7.61 -16.91
C VAL A 153 4.74 -6.57 -18.04
N ARG A 154 4.38 -5.31 -17.74
CA ARG A 154 4.55 -4.21 -18.69
C ARG A 154 6.03 -3.97 -18.99
N LEU A 155 6.87 -3.99 -17.95
CA LEU A 155 8.32 -3.79 -18.05
C LEU A 155 8.98 -4.80 -19.01
N MET A 156 8.50 -6.04 -19.07
CA MET A 156 9.05 -7.06 -19.98
C MET A 156 8.96 -6.69 -21.46
N HIS A 157 8.01 -5.83 -21.86
CA HIS A 157 7.66 -5.60 -23.24
C HIS A 157 7.72 -4.14 -23.68
N VAL A 158 7.90 -3.21 -22.75
CA VAL A 158 7.90 -1.76 -23.02
C VAL A 158 9.22 -1.32 -23.67
N GLY A 159 9.12 -0.46 -24.70
CA GLY A 159 10.27 0.23 -25.25
C GLY A 159 10.64 1.50 -24.48
N GLU A 160 11.84 2.03 -24.67
CA GLU A 160 12.36 3.20 -23.95
C GLU A 160 11.44 4.43 -24.05
N ALA A 161 11.01 4.78 -25.26
CA ALA A 161 10.16 5.96 -25.49
C ALA A 161 8.82 5.84 -24.79
N GLU A 162 8.23 4.65 -24.80
CA GLU A 162 6.94 4.35 -24.20
C GLU A 162 7.04 4.31 -22.67
N LEU A 163 8.10 3.70 -22.12
CA LEU A 163 8.38 3.71 -20.68
C LEU A 163 8.52 5.14 -20.16
N ARG A 164 9.28 5.96 -20.86
CA ARG A 164 9.44 7.38 -20.52
C ARG A 164 8.10 8.11 -20.50
N GLN A 165 7.28 7.93 -21.53
CA GLN A 165 5.96 8.55 -21.64
C GLN A 165 5.03 8.12 -20.47
N GLU A 166 5.03 6.83 -20.13
CA GLU A 166 4.21 6.30 -19.03
C GLU A 166 4.65 6.87 -17.67
N LEU A 167 5.95 6.97 -17.41
CA LEU A 167 6.48 7.56 -16.18
C LEU A 167 6.23 9.07 -16.10
N GLU A 168 6.37 9.80 -17.21
CA GLU A 168 6.02 11.22 -17.29
C GLU A 168 4.53 11.45 -17.04
N GLU A 169 3.67 10.52 -17.46
CA GLU A 169 2.25 10.57 -17.15
C GLU A 169 1.99 10.41 -15.65
N MET A 170 2.66 9.45 -14.99
CA MET A 170 2.55 9.31 -13.54
C MET A 170 2.97 10.59 -12.80
N ILE A 171 4.03 11.27 -13.26
CA ILE A 171 4.49 12.54 -12.69
C ILE A 171 3.44 13.65 -12.88
N ARG A 172 2.78 13.68 -14.03
CA ARG A 172 1.70 14.68 -14.29
C ARG A 172 0.46 14.43 -13.41
N ILE A 173 0.13 13.16 -13.19
CA ILE A 173 -1.00 12.75 -12.34
C ILE A 173 -0.73 13.08 -10.88
N VAL A 174 0.49 12.83 -10.40
CA VAL A 174 0.88 13.06 -9.00
C VAL A 174 1.97 14.12 -8.96
N PRO A 175 1.61 15.40 -8.98
CA PRO A 175 2.59 16.48 -9.05
C PRO A 175 3.39 16.63 -7.76
N GLY A 176 4.57 17.22 -7.89
CA GLY A 176 5.44 17.52 -6.76
C GLY A 176 6.27 16.32 -6.27
N LYS A 177 6.84 16.47 -5.08
CA LYS A 177 7.74 15.46 -4.48
C LYS A 177 6.98 14.34 -3.74
N ARG A 178 5.67 14.19 -3.96
CA ARG A 178 4.88 13.15 -3.28
C ARG A 178 4.78 11.82 -4.03
N LEU A 179 5.33 11.74 -5.24
CA LEU A 179 5.37 10.51 -6.03
C LEU A 179 6.73 9.82 -5.90
N SER A 180 6.69 8.53 -5.67
CA SER A 180 7.79 7.61 -5.95
C SER A 180 7.27 6.45 -6.81
N VAL A 181 8.15 5.83 -7.59
CA VAL A 181 7.78 4.71 -8.46
C VAL A 181 8.62 3.50 -8.09
N SER A 182 7.99 2.34 -8.08
CA SER A 182 8.67 1.07 -7.86
C SER A 182 8.17 -0.01 -8.82
N CYS A 183 9.04 -0.94 -9.20
CA CYS A 183 8.67 -2.14 -9.90
C CYS A 183 9.00 -3.34 -9.02
N VAL A 184 7.99 -4.11 -8.65
CA VAL A 184 8.13 -5.30 -7.78
C VAL A 184 7.61 -6.55 -8.46
N GLY A 185 8.08 -7.72 -8.01
CA GLY A 185 7.76 -8.98 -8.66
C GLY A 185 8.63 -9.25 -9.89
N ILE A 186 9.82 -8.65 -9.92
CA ILE A 186 10.85 -8.92 -10.93
C ILE A 186 11.36 -10.34 -10.72
N ASP A 187 11.29 -11.15 -11.76
CA ASP A 187 11.78 -12.53 -11.77
C ASP A 187 12.76 -12.77 -12.95
N SER A 188 13.20 -14.00 -13.12
CA SER A 188 14.15 -14.39 -14.17
C SER A 188 13.63 -14.25 -15.61
N LYS A 189 12.37 -13.89 -15.81
CA LYS A 189 11.80 -13.67 -17.15
C LYS A 189 12.01 -12.23 -17.64
N ILE A 190 12.39 -11.33 -16.76
CA ILE A 190 12.68 -9.93 -17.13
C ILE A 190 14.16 -9.82 -17.43
N GLU A 191 14.48 -9.44 -18.66
CA GLU A 191 15.86 -9.22 -19.09
C GLU A 191 16.52 -8.11 -18.27
N PHE A 192 17.78 -8.30 -17.91
CA PHE A 192 18.53 -7.33 -17.10
C PHE A 192 18.59 -5.94 -17.75
N SER A 193 18.65 -5.89 -19.07
CA SER A 193 18.58 -4.64 -19.83
C SER A 193 17.29 -3.86 -19.58
N GLN A 194 16.15 -4.53 -19.39
CA GLN A 194 14.88 -3.88 -19.06
C GLN A 194 14.89 -3.29 -17.64
N ILE A 195 15.56 -3.97 -16.72
CA ILE A 195 15.73 -3.46 -15.35
C ILE A 195 16.59 -2.19 -15.37
N LEU A 196 17.71 -2.21 -16.11
CA LEU A 196 18.58 -1.05 -16.27
C LEU A 196 17.84 0.11 -16.95
N LEU A 197 17.10 -0.16 -18.02
CA LEU A 197 16.30 0.84 -18.72
C LEU A 197 15.31 1.53 -17.75
N PHE A 198 14.61 0.76 -16.92
CA PHE A 198 13.69 1.31 -15.93
C PHE A 198 14.41 2.21 -14.92
N LEU A 199 15.53 1.75 -14.37
CA LEU A 199 16.31 2.51 -13.38
C LEU A 199 16.87 3.80 -13.97
N GLU A 200 17.48 3.77 -15.15
CA GLU A 200 18.05 4.92 -15.83
C GLU A 200 16.97 5.93 -16.22
N THR A 201 15.83 5.48 -16.69
CA THR A 201 14.68 6.34 -16.99
C THR A 201 14.16 7.01 -15.73
N CYS A 202 14.00 6.25 -14.63
CA CYS A 202 13.60 6.81 -13.34
C CYS A 202 14.62 7.84 -12.83
N GLN A 203 15.92 7.56 -12.86
CA GLN A 203 16.96 8.50 -12.44
C GLN A 203 16.93 9.82 -13.23
N THR A 204 16.58 9.75 -14.51
CA THR A 204 16.45 10.94 -15.35
C THR A 204 15.22 11.78 -15.01
N LEU A 205 14.10 11.13 -14.69
CA LEU A 205 12.82 11.79 -14.47
C LEU A 205 12.57 12.21 -13.01
N PHE A 206 13.23 11.56 -12.06
CA PHE A 206 13.17 11.86 -10.63
C PHE A 206 14.56 12.22 -10.10
N PRO A 207 15.12 13.39 -10.49
CA PRO A 207 16.39 13.85 -9.94
C PRO A 207 16.25 14.12 -8.43
N ASP A 208 17.35 13.92 -7.67
CA ASP A 208 17.43 14.12 -6.22
C ASP A 208 17.01 15.52 -5.75
#